data_b8bd38abfa2208cc6128b3780ccb9f4f
#
_entry.id   b8bd38abfa2208cc6128b3780ccb9f4f
#
_cell.length_a   1.000
_cell.length_b   1.000
_cell.length_c   1.000
_cell.angle_alpha   90.00
_cell.angle_beta   90.00
_cell.angle_gamma   90.00
#
_symmetry.space_group_name_H-M   'P 1'
#
loop_
_entity.id
_entity.type
_entity.pdbx_description
1 polymer ?
#
loop_
_entity_poly.entity_id
_entity_poly.type
_entity_poly.pdbx_seq_one_letter_code
_entity_poly.pdbx_strand_id
1 'polypeptide(L)'
;MLRSADCGSLRDENAGDHVTLAGWVGRRRDHGGIIFLDLRDRSGAVQVVFNPETDADATRVAEEVRGEWVVQVKGTVNRRPEGSENPAMATGDVEVMVTEITVLNRSLTPPFYIEEDAEADESLRLRYRYLDLRRPPMLRNLTLRHHVVKYIRDFLSDRDFLEIETPILIKSTPEGARDFLVPSRMQPGNFYALPQSPQQMKQLLMVSGIERYFQIARCFRDEDLRADRQLEFTQLDLEMSFVEEDDILDLTEELYIGMIESVTPDKKLRKPFPRITHAEAMERYASDKPDIRFGLEMTDVSELASETEFRVFLSTMEGGGQIKGFVVPGQAGFVTGQMKDLDDTAKASGAGGLAHIRYRGTNPVGQLSENEILQSAGLRMPAEWHRRLADKMGAGPGDMILLMAGRQPRLNVWLSAMRTHVSELLELTDPDELAFAFVTKFPLFDWNEDAKRWDSSHHPFTSPEDGQEGELDGENLGDIKSKAYDLVCNGSELASGSIRIHNRQLQEKIFAILGHSKEEVESRFGPILEAFEYGAPPHGGIAPGIDRLVAILCGSPSIRDVIAFPKTQSGTDLLFEAPTPVDPKQLEELSLRITEKPD
;
A
#
# COMPACT_ATOMS: atom_id res chain seq x y z
N MET A 1 -12.28 25.49 -30.24
CA MET A 1 -12.24 24.18 -29.54
C MET A 1 -13.37 23.31 -30.09
N LEU A 2 -13.23 21.99 -30.07
CA LEU A 2 -14.27 21.05 -30.54
C LEU A 2 -15.47 20.93 -29.59
N ARG A 3 -15.43 21.56 -28.43
CA ARG A 3 -16.51 21.61 -27.44
C ARG A 3 -16.56 22.96 -26.72
N SER A 4 -17.76 23.40 -26.34
CA SER A 4 -18.00 24.63 -25.57
C SER A 4 -18.19 24.34 -24.06
N ALA A 5 -18.57 23.10 -23.70
CA ALA A 5 -18.81 22.65 -22.34
C ALA A 5 -18.37 21.19 -22.17
N ASP A 6 -18.16 20.77 -20.94
CA ASP A 6 -17.91 19.39 -20.56
C ASP A 6 -19.25 18.65 -20.32
N CYS A 7 -19.31 17.36 -20.66
CA CYS A 7 -20.54 16.56 -20.57
C CYS A 7 -21.12 16.50 -19.14
N GLY A 8 -20.27 16.32 -18.14
CA GLY A 8 -20.70 16.20 -16.74
C GLY A 8 -20.91 17.52 -16.01
N SER A 9 -20.65 18.66 -16.65
CA SER A 9 -20.75 19.98 -16.00
C SER A 9 -22.14 20.62 -16.07
N LEU A 10 -23.01 20.10 -16.93
CA LEU A 10 -24.34 20.72 -17.18
C LEU A 10 -25.27 20.54 -15.99
N ARG A 11 -26.02 21.61 -15.67
CA ARG A 11 -26.99 21.66 -14.56
C ARG A 11 -28.24 22.38 -15.02
N ASP A 12 -29.25 22.44 -14.16
CA ASP A 12 -30.54 23.12 -14.38
C ASP A 12 -30.37 24.58 -14.78
N GLU A 13 -29.36 25.27 -14.27
CA GLU A 13 -29.02 26.66 -14.61
C GLU A 13 -28.58 26.85 -16.06
N ASN A 14 -28.15 25.77 -16.72
CA ASN A 14 -27.77 25.79 -18.14
C ASN A 14 -28.97 25.60 -19.09
N ALA A 15 -30.20 25.44 -18.58
CA ALA A 15 -31.37 25.25 -19.43
C ALA A 15 -31.58 26.46 -20.35
N GLY A 16 -31.64 26.21 -21.65
CA GLY A 16 -31.72 27.22 -22.71
C GLY A 16 -30.37 27.51 -23.39
N ASP A 17 -29.25 27.10 -22.83
CA ASP A 17 -27.91 27.28 -23.42
C ASP A 17 -27.74 26.43 -24.69
N HIS A 18 -27.11 27.02 -25.70
CA HIS A 18 -26.61 26.28 -26.87
C HIS A 18 -25.21 25.76 -26.61
N VAL A 19 -25.06 24.46 -26.65
CA VAL A 19 -23.78 23.79 -26.35
C VAL A 19 -23.27 22.97 -27.52
N THR A 20 -21.96 22.87 -27.59
CA THR A 20 -21.24 21.86 -28.39
C THR A 20 -20.53 20.92 -27.43
N LEU A 21 -20.91 19.65 -27.42
CA LEU A 21 -20.29 18.61 -26.61
C LEU A 21 -19.53 17.62 -27.49
N ALA A 22 -18.48 17.02 -26.94
CA ALA A 22 -17.75 15.95 -27.61
C ALA A 22 -17.33 14.90 -26.57
N GLY A 23 -17.55 13.62 -26.88
CA GLY A 23 -17.26 12.55 -25.93
C GLY A 23 -17.48 11.18 -26.55
N TRP A 24 -17.43 10.18 -25.69
CA TRP A 24 -17.70 8.79 -26.03
C TRP A 24 -19.18 8.47 -25.78
N VAL A 25 -19.77 7.74 -26.72
CA VAL A 25 -21.14 7.24 -26.57
C VAL A 25 -21.14 6.08 -25.57
N GLY A 26 -21.83 6.24 -24.48
CA GLY A 26 -22.08 5.19 -23.51
C GLY A 26 -23.29 4.33 -23.94
N ARG A 27 -24.38 4.43 -23.19
CA ARG A 27 -25.61 3.68 -23.45
C ARG A 27 -26.45 4.32 -24.55
N ARG A 28 -26.99 3.50 -25.49
CA ARG A 28 -27.95 3.92 -26.50
C ARG A 28 -29.29 3.27 -26.22
N ARG A 29 -30.36 4.05 -26.30
CA ARG A 29 -31.76 3.61 -26.17
C ARG A 29 -32.58 4.21 -27.32
N ASP A 30 -33.56 3.46 -27.79
CA ASP A 30 -34.49 3.86 -28.84
C ASP A 30 -35.91 3.66 -28.30
N HIS A 31 -36.71 4.73 -28.30
CA HIS A 31 -38.07 4.73 -27.84
C HIS A 31 -38.97 5.38 -28.89
N GLY A 32 -39.51 4.52 -29.79
CA GLY A 32 -40.43 4.96 -30.79
C GLY A 32 -39.87 5.92 -31.85
N GLY A 33 -38.58 5.79 -32.17
CA GLY A 33 -37.88 6.62 -33.14
C GLY A 33 -37.17 7.85 -32.53
N ILE A 34 -37.35 8.09 -31.23
CA ILE A 34 -36.54 9.07 -30.49
C ILE A 34 -35.33 8.31 -29.92
N ILE A 35 -34.09 8.76 -30.22
CA ILE A 35 -32.87 8.11 -29.78
C ILE A 35 -32.26 8.89 -28.61
N PHE A 36 -31.94 8.18 -27.55
CA PHE A 36 -31.25 8.68 -26.38
C PHE A 36 -29.84 8.11 -26.33
N LEU A 37 -28.83 8.96 -26.22
CA LEU A 37 -27.45 8.54 -25.98
C LEU A 37 -26.96 9.15 -24.68
N ASP A 38 -26.27 8.36 -23.86
CA ASP A 38 -25.49 8.89 -22.76
C ASP A 38 -24.11 9.27 -23.32
N LEU A 39 -23.85 10.55 -23.49
CA LEU A 39 -22.56 11.05 -23.96
C LEU A 39 -21.67 11.37 -22.76
N ARG A 40 -20.49 10.76 -22.71
CA ARG A 40 -19.58 10.93 -21.56
C ARG A 40 -18.20 11.44 -21.96
N ASP A 41 -17.61 12.19 -21.06
CA ASP A 41 -16.21 12.59 -21.06
C ASP A 41 -15.61 12.38 -19.66
N ARG A 42 -14.42 12.96 -19.41
CA ARG A 42 -13.77 12.86 -18.11
C ARG A 42 -14.58 13.48 -16.95
N SER A 43 -15.42 14.46 -17.22
CA SER A 43 -16.20 15.18 -16.21
C SER A 43 -17.45 14.42 -15.76
N GLY A 44 -17.91 13.47 -16.57
CA GLY A 44 -19.14 12.71 -16.34
C GLY A 44 -19.90 12.45 -17.64
N ALA A 45 -21.21 12.22 -17.51
CA ALA A 45 -22.08 11.92 -18.63
C ALA A 45 -23.31 12.82 -18.63
N VAL A 46 -23.88 13.08 -19.82
CA VAL A 46 -25.17 13.75 -20.02
C VAL A 46 -25.98 13.00 -21.06
N GLN A 47 -27.29 12.97 -20.87
CA GLN A 47 -28.23 12.44 -21.87
C GLN A 47 -28.32 13.42 -23.04
N VAL A 48 -28.14 12.93 -24.28
CA VAL A 48 -28.39 13.70 -25.49
C VAL A 48 -29.53 13.03 -26.26
N VAL A 49 -30.48 13.82 -26.78
CA VAL A 49 -31.75 13.37 -27.35
C VAL A 49 -31.83 13.76 -28.82
N PHE A 50 -32.13 12.78 -29.65
CA PHE A 50 -32.36 12.96 -31.09
C PHE A 50 -33.83 12.70 -31.38
N ASN A 51 -34.52 13.73 -31.81
CA ASN A 51 -35.90 13.65 -32.20
C ASN A 51 -36.02 13.99 -33.69
N PRO A 52 -36.59 13.11 -34.54
CA PRO A 52 -36.73 13.34 -35.98
C PRO A 52 -37.57 14.58 -36.31
N GLU A 53 -38.48 15.02 -35.41
CA GLU A 53 -39.23 16.26 -35.55
C GLU A 53 -38.36 17.51 -35.34
N THR A 54 -37.26 17.39 -34.58
CA THR A 54 -36.31 18.49 -34.37
C THR A 54 -35.26 18.52 -35.48
N ASP A 55 -34.62 17.37 -35.78
CA ASP A 55 -33.66 17.22 -36.85
C ASP A 55 -33.61 15.77 -37.33
N ALA A 56 -34.16 15.52 -38.54
CA ALA A 56 -34.23 14.19 -39.12
C ALA A 56 -32.87 13.65 -39.57
N ASP A 57 -31.95 14.55 -40.00
CA ASP A 57 -30.59 14.14 -40.46
C ASP A 57 -29.74 13.76 -39.25
N ALA A 58 -29.75 14.51 -38.18
CA ALA A 58 -29.06 14.15 -36.95
C ALA A 58 -29.58 12.82 -36.35
N THR A 59 -30.91 12.62 -36.39
CA THR A 59 -31.52 11.37 -35.91
C THR A 59 -31.09 10.17 -36.75
N ARG A 60 -31.05 10.31 -38.08
CA ARG A 60 -30.58 9.26 -39.01
C ARG A 60 -29.13 8.88 -38.72
N VAL A 61 -28.24 9.82 -38.45
CA VAL A 61 -26.85 9.52 -38.05
C VAL A 61 -26.83 8.80 -36.70
N ALA A 62 -27.65 9.22 -35.72
CA ALA A 62 -27.72 8.60 -34.40
C ALA A 62 -28.23 7.14 -34.45
N GLU A 63 -29.00 6.74 -35.46
CA GLU A 63 -29.41 5.33 -35.67
C GLU A 63 -28.22 4.39 -35.91
N GLU A 64 -27.16 4.89 -36.57
CA GLU A 64 -25.96 4.11 -36.86
C GLU A 64 -24.98 4.10 -35.69
N VAL A 65 -25.04 5.06 -34.77
CA VAL A 65 -24.08 5.21 -33.67
C VAL A 65 -24.13 3.99 -32.73
N ARG A 66 -22.97 3.56 -32.30
CA ARG A 66 -22.78 2.44 -31.36
C ARG A 66 -21.96 2.89 -30.15
N GLY A 67 -21.98 2.08 -29.11
CA GLY A 67 -21.19 2.32 -27.89
C GLY A 67 -19.72 2.55 -28.20
N GLU A 68 -19.11 3.43 -27.42
CA GLU A 68 -17.72 3.85 -27.49
C GLU A 68 -17.31 4.61 -28.77
N TRP A 69 -18.24 4.90 -29.68
CA TRP A 69 -17.95 5.85 -30.76
C TRP A 69 -17.69 7.25 -30.18
N VAL A 70 -16.80 7.99 -30.78
CA VAL A 70 -16.52 9.38 -30.43
C VAL A 70 -17.35 10.28 -31.32
N VAL A 71 -18.21 11.07 -30.69
CA VAL A 71 -19.10 11.99 -31.44
C VAL A 71 -18.99 13.41 -30.89
N GLN A 72 -19.27 14.37 -31.76
CA GLN A 72 -19.56 15.74 -31.38
C GLN A 72 -21.03 16.01 -31.65
N VAL A 73 -21.70 16.64 -30.70
CA VAL A 73 -23.11 17.06 -30.85
C VAL A 73 -23.24 18.56 -30.58
N LYS A 74 -24.13 19.23 -31.33
CA LYS A 74 -24.57 20.58 -31.01
C LYS A 74 -26.05 20.53 -30.69
N GLY A 75 -26.48 21.29 -29.70
CA GLY A 75 -27.86 21.27 -29.29
C GLY A 75 -28.14 22.27 -28.19
N THR A 76 -29.39 22.26 -27.73
CA THR A 76 -29.87 23.10 -26.65
C THR A 76 -30.06 22.29 -25.39
N VAL A 77 -29.58 22.77 -24.27
CA VAL A 77 -29.81 22.18 -22.96
C VAL A 77 -31.25 22.42 -22.54
N ASN A 78 -31.97 21.34 -22.26
CA ASN A 78 -33.35 21.43 -21.78
C ASN A 78 -33.45 20.75 -20.41
N ARG A 79 -34.43 21.19 -19.61
CA ARG A 79 -34.87 20.41 -18.45
C ARG A 79 -35.50 19.11 -18.93
N ARG A 80 -35.23 18.01 -18.26
CA ARG A 80 -35.96 16.78 -18.54
C ARG A 80 -37.45 16.95 -18.22
N PRO A 81 -38.34 16.25 -18.94
CA PRO A 81 -39.76 16.22 -18.57
C PRO A 81 -39.93 15.75 -17.13
N GLU A 82 -40.93 16.34 -16.45
CA GLU A 82 -41.28 16.00 -15.08
C GLU A 82 -41.52 14.50 -14.89
N GLY A 83 -40.82 13.89 -13.92
CA GLY A 83 -40.85 12.45 -13.66
C GLY A 83 -39.88 11.62 -14.51
N SER A 84 -39.04 12.24 -15.36
CA SER A 84 -38.00 11.60 -16.13
C SER A 84 -36.56 11.94 -15.66
N GLU A 85 -36.45 12.66 -14.53
CA GLU A 85 -35.20 13.02 -13.91
C GLU A 85 -34.44 11.73 -13.48
N ASN A 86 -33.13 11.79 -13.54
CA ASN A 86 -32.27 10.66 -13.13
C ASN A 86 -31.32 11.03 -11.97
N PRO A 87 -31.69 10.75 -10.72
CA PRO A 87 -30.89 11.13 -9.56
C PRO A 87 -29.52 10.41 -9.48
N ALA A 88 -29.32 9.35 -10.27
CA ALA A 88 -28.03 8.65 -10.34
C ALA A 88 -26.98 9.38 -11.21
N MET A 89 -27.39 10.43 -11.93
CA MET A 89 -26.49 11.25 -12.74
C MET A 89 -26.44 12.68 -12.20
N ALA A 90 -25.26 13.25 -12.07
CA ALA A 90 -25.11 14.65 -11.67
C ALA A 90 -25.77 15.65 -12.65
N THR A 91 -25.99 15.24 -13.89
CA THR A 91 -26.69 15.96 -14.95
C THR A 91 -28.15 15.50 -15.12
N GLY A 92 -28.68 14.77 -14.15
CA GLY A 92 -29.92 14.02 -14.27
C GLY A 92 -31.18 14.89 -14.45
N ASP A 93 -31.11 16.17 -14.13
CA ASP A 93 -32.21 17.13 -14.28
C ASP A 93 -32.29 17.72 -15.70
N VAL A 94 -31.24 17.54 -16.51
CA VAL A 94 -31.13 18.13 -17.85
C VAL A 94 -30.82 17.07 -18.92
N GLU A 95 -31.12 17.45 -20.15
CA GLU A 95 -30.77 16.71 -21.37
C GLU A 95 -30.43 17.69 -22.47
N VAL A 96 -29.71 17.25 -23.50
CA VAL A 96 -29.40 18.12 -24.65
C VAL A 96 -30.21 17.67 -25.86
N MET A 97 -31.10 18.54 -26.34
CA MET A 97 -31.83 18.32 -27.60
C MET A 97 -30.89 18.62 -28.77
N VAL A 98 -30.50 17.58 -29.50
CA VAL A 98 -29.49 17.69 -30.55
C VAL A 98 -30.07 18.19 -31.86
N THR A 99 -29.33 19.13 -32.49
CA THR A 99 -29.64 19.67 -33.83
C THR A 99 -28.53 19.31 -34.86
N GLU A 100 -27.36 18.88 -34.41
CA GLU A 100 -26.27 18.46 -35.31
C GLU A 100 -25.41 17.41 -34.63
N ILE A 101 -25.04 16.34 -35.35
CA ILE A 101 -24.08 15.35 -34.90
C ILE A 101 -23.00 15.12 -35.94
N THR A 102 -21.75 15.03 -35.48
CA THR A 102 -20.60 14.62 -36.28
C THR A 102 -19.94 13.41 -35.63
N VAL A 103 -19.80 12.31 -36.38
CA VAL A 103 -19.00 11.16 -35.95
C VAL A 103 -17.52 11.52 -36.12
N LEU A 104 -16.81 11.71 -35.00
CA LEU A 104 -15.38 12.01 -35.02
C LEU A 104 -14.53 10.75 -35.22
N ASN A 105 -14.96 9.63 -34.60
CA ASN A 105 -14.32 8.34 -34.80
C ASN A 105 -15.26 7.19 -34.45
N ARG A 106 -15.14 6.09 -35.17
CA ARG A 106 -15.89 4.85 -34.89
C ARG A 106 -15.11 3.96 -33.93
N SER A 107 -15.79 3.09 -33.21
CA SER A 107 -15.19 2.08 -32.32
C SER A 107 -15.62 0.69 -32.74
N LEU A 108 -14.72 -0.27 -32.57
CA LEU A 108 -15.10 -1.69 -32.49
C LEU A 108 -15.84 -1.93 -31.18
N THR A 109 -16.55 -3.06 -31.09
CA THR A 109 -17.13 -3.51 -29.82
C THR A 109 -16.01 -3.75 -28.81
N PRO A 110 -16.00 -3.07 -27.65
CA PRO A 110 -15.00 -3.30 -26.62
C PRO A 110 -15.02 -4.75 -26.10
N PRO A 111 -13.88 -5.31 -25.68
CA PRO A 111 -13.81 -6.67 -25.15
C PRO A 111 -14.48 -6.84 -23.77
N PHE A 112 -14.81 -5.74 -23.10
CA PHE A 112 -15.57 -5.68 -21.86
C PHE A 112 -16.34 -4.35 -21.78
N TYR A 113 -17.35 -4.31 -20.91
CA TYR A 113 -18.15 -3.10 -20.71
C TYR A 113 -17.38 -2.02 -19.94
N ILE A 114 -17.57 -0.75 -20.34
CA ILE A 114 -16.96 0.42 -19.68
C ILE A 114 -17.99 0.99 -18.70
N GLU A 115 -18.26 0.25 -17.65
CA GLU A 115 -19.25 0.54 -16.61
C GLU A 115 -18.60 0.40 -15.23
N GLU A 116 -19.32 0.87 -14.18
CA GLU A 116 -18.87 0.83 -12.79
C GLU A 116 -18.50 -0.59 -12.34
N ASP A 117 -19.47 -1.51 -12.48
CA ASP A 117 -19.43 -2.85 -11.92
C ASP A 117 -19.11 -3.93 -12.99
N ALA A 118 -18.48 -3.52 -14.10
CA ALA A 118 -18.14 -4.48 -15.14
C ALA A 118 -17.13 -5.52 -14.64
N GLU A 119 -17.54 -6.78 -14.60
CA GLU A 119 -16.66 -7.91 -14.34
C GLU A 119 -15.80 -8.19 -15.58
N ALA A 120 -14.49 -8.09 -15.43
CA ALA A 120 -13.54 -8.45 -16.47
C ALA A 120 -12.26 -9.00 -15.83
N ASP A 121 -11.72 -10.04 -16.44
CA ASP A 121 -10.45 -10.63 -16.02
C ASP A 121 -9.31 -9.57 -15.99
N GLU A 122 -8.44 -9.61 -14.98
CA GLU A 122 -7.36 -8.65 -14.83
C GLU A 122 -6.44 -8.63 -16.06
N SER A 123 -6.12 -9.77 -16.63
CA SER A 123 -5.25 -9.86 -17.82
C SER A 123 -5.89 -9.16 -19.02
N LEU A 124 -7.21 -9.28 -19.18
CA LEU A 124 -7.95 -8.59 -20.23
C LEU A 124 -7.97 -7.08 -20.01
N ARG A 125 -8.20 -6.65 -18.77
CA ARG A 125 -8.15 -5.24 -18.37
C ARG A 125 -6.76 -4.63 -18.61
N LEU A 126 -5.69 -5.33 -18.27
CA LEU A 126 -4.32 -4.89 -18.48
C LEU A 126 -3.92 -4.86 -19.95
N ARG A 127 -4.38 -5.83 -20.76
CA ARG A 127 -4.16 -5.84 -22.21
C ARG A 127 -4.83 -4.66 -22.93
N TYR A 128 -6.04 -4.32 -22.52
CA TYR A 128 -6.81 -3.19 -23.06
C TYR A 128 -6.88 -2.04 -22.05
N ARG A 129 -5.76 -1.74 -21.39
CA ARG A 129 -5.70 -0.80 -20.28
C ARG A 129 -6.26 0.58 -20.62
N TYR A 130 -6.09 1.07 -21.84
CA TYR A 130 -6.66 2.32 -22.31
C TYR A 130 -8.21 2.34 -22.33
N LEU A 131 -8.86 1.16 -22.40
CA LEU A 131 -10.30 1.03 -22.23
C LEU A 131 -10.67 0.92 -20.75
N ASP A 132 -9.91 0.15 -19.97
CA ASP A 132 -10.12 0.01 -18.54
C ASP A 132 -10.02 1.38 -17.82
N LEU A 133 -9.07 2.23 -18.23
CA LEU A 133 -8.91 3.61 -17.72
C LEU A 133 -10.11 4.54 -18.02
N ARG A 134 -11.01 4.18 -18.94
CA ARG A 134 -12.27 4.90 -19.16
C ARG A 134 -13.33 4.55 -18.13
N ARG A 135 -13.19 3.45 -17.40
CA ARG A 135 -14.16 3.05 -16.37
C ARG A 135 -14.15 4.04 -15.22
N PRO A 136 -15.34 4.37 -14.67
CA PRO A 136 -15.43 5.37 -13.60
C PRO A 136 -14.51 5.07 -12.39
N PRO A 137 -14.39 3.84 -11.87
CA PRO A 137 -13.49 3.55 -10.74
C PRO A 137 -12.04 3.90 -11.04
N MET A 138 -11.55 3.52 -12.22
CA MET A 138 -10.17 3.79 -12.63
C MET A 138 -9.89 5.29 -12.78
N LEU A 139 -10.84 6.02 -13.35
CA LEU A 139 -10.73 7.47 -13.47
C LEU A 139 -10.71 8.15 -12.10
N ARG A 140 -11.58 7.72 -11.17
CA ARG A 140 -11.59 8.23 -9.78
C ARG A 140 -10.25 7.98 -9.10
N ASN A 141 -9.69 6.77 -9.21
CA ASN A 141 -8.41 6.41 -8.60
C ASN A 141 -7.26 7.30 -9.10
N LEU A 142 -7.16 7.50 -10.41
CA LEU A 142 -6.13 8.37 -10.98
C LEU A 142 -6.34 9.85 -10.66
N THR A 143 -7.59 10.29 -10.57
CA THR A 143 -7.93 11.66 -10.15
C THR A 143 -7.55 11.87 -8.67
N LEU A 144 -7.86 10.92 -7.80
CA LEU A 144 -7.45 10.96 -6.40
C LEU A 144 -5.92 10.99 -6.26
N ARG A 145 -5.22 10.13 -7.02
CA ARG A 145 -3.74 10.15 -7.08
C ARG A 145 -3.20 11.52 -7.44
N HIS A 146 -3.80 12.17 -8.44
CA HIS A 146 -3.41 13.53 -8.84
C HIS A 146 -3.58 14.53 -7.69
N HIS A 147 -4.71 14.49 -6.98
CA HIS A 147 -4.99 15.40 -5.87
C HIS A 147 -4.05 15.14 -4.69
N VAL A 148 -3.76 13.88 -4.36
CA VAL A 148 -2.78 13.50 -3.32
C VAL A 148 -1.41 14.10 -3.64
N VAL A 149 -0.89 13.86 -4.86
CA VAL A 149 0.44 14.37 -5.26
C VAL A 149 0.45 15.91 -5.30
N LYS A 150 -0.64 16.53 -5.77
CA LYS A 150 -0.74 17.99 -5.77
C LYS A 150 -0.70 18.54 -4.34
N TYR A 151 -1.48 17.97 -3.42
CA TYR A 151 -1.49 18.39 -2.02
C TYR A 151 -0.11 18.28 -1.38
N ILE A 152 0.59 17.16 -1.59
CA ILE A 152 1.95 16.94 -1.07
C ILE A 152 2.90 18.04 -1.56
N ARG A 153 2.87 18.39 -2.85
CA ARG A 153 3.70 19.44 -3.42
C ARG A 153 3.40 20.81 -2.83
N ASP A 154 2.13 21.17 -2.73
CA ASP A 154 1.70 22.46 -2.18
C ASP A 154 2.12 22.54 -0.69
N PHE A 155 1.86 21.50 0.11
CA PHE A 155 2.18 21.45 1.53
C PHE A 155 3.67 21.60 1.83
N LEU A 156 4.51 20.89 1.08
CA LEU A 156 5.97 20.91 1.29
C LEU A 156 6.59 22.21 0.75
N SER A 157 6.13 22.70 -0.40
CA SER A 157 6.60 23.97 -0.97
C SER A 157 6.28 25.16 -0.05
N ASP A 158 5.10 25.16 0.58
CA ASP A 158 4.70 26.18 1.55
C ASP A 158 5.55 26.16 2.85
N ARG A 159 6.37 25.12 3.03
CA ARG A 159 7.30 24.92 4.16
C ARG A 159 8.76 24.99 3.75
N ASP A 160 9.05 25.67 2.64
CA ASP A 160 10.40 25.91 2.11
C ASP A 160 11.15 24.63 1.69
N PHE A 161 10.44 23.54 1.37
CA PHE A 161 11.06 22.38 0.73
C PHE A 161 11.27 22.65 -0.75
N LEU A 162 12.43 22.24 -1.25
CA LEU A 162 12.76 22.29 -2.66
C LEU A 162 12.50 20.94 -3.33
N GLU A 163 11.68 20.91 -4.37
CA GLU A 163 11.53 19.71 -5.22
C GLU A 163 12.74 19.63 -6.17
N ILE A 164 13.59 18.62 -5.96
CA ILE A 164 14.83 18.44 -6.76
C ILE A 164 14.83 17.05 -7.36
N GLU A 165 14.95 16.98 -8.70
CA GLU A 165 15.10 15.72 -9.42
C GLU A 165 16.51 15.16 -9.27
N THR A 166 16.61 13.85 -9.05
CA THR A 166 17.87 13.12 -9.01
C THR A 166 18.02 12.23 -10.25
N PRO A 167 19.25 11.86 -10.63
CA PRO A 167 19.47 11.02 -11.80
C PRO A 167 18.77 9.65 -11.72
N ILE A 168 18.22 9.20 -12.85
CA ILE A 168 17.70 7.85 -13.04
C ILE A 168 18.80 6.86 -13.46
N LEU A 169 19.81 7.32 -14.20
CA LEU A 169 20.96 6.52 -14.58
C LEU A 169 22.08 6.74 -13.54
N ILE A 170 22.20 5.81 -12.60
CA ILE A 170 23.15 5.90 -11.50
C ILE A 170 24.14 4.72 -11.51
N LYS A 171 25.10 4.74 -10.62
CA LYS A 171 25.95 3.60 -10.32
C LYS A 171 25.16 2.55 -9.54
N SER A 172 25.39 1.27 -9.82
CA SER A 172 24.80 0.16 -9.04
C SER A 172 25.24 0.24 -7.57
N THR A 173 24.27 0.40 -6.71
CA THR A 173 24.46 0.45 -5.24
C THR A 173 23.28 -0.30 -4.60
N PRO A 174 23.30 -1.65 -4.63
CA PRO A 174 22.18 -2.44 -4.13
C PRO A 174 21.93 -2.15 -2.64
N GLU A 175 20.68 -1.72 -2.34
CA GLU A 175 20.20 -1.29 -1.02
C GLU A 175 19.09 -2.22 -0.49
N GLY A 176 19.20 -3.52 -0.77
CA GLY A 176 18.23 -4.54 -0.29
C GLY A 176 17.58 -5.34 -1.42
N ALA A 177 17.22 -4.74 -2.56
CA ALA A 177 16.73 -5.42 -3.75
C ALA A 177 17.85 -5.57 -4.81
N ARG A 178 17.57 -6.30 -5.89
CA ARG A 178 18.45 -6.32 -7.08
C ARG A 178 18.21 -5.07 -7.92
N ASP A 179 19.28 -4.57 -8.54
CA ASP A 179 19.21 -3.43 -9.45
C ASP A 179 18.83 -3.87 -10.87
N PHE A 180 18.06 -3.04 -11.56
CA PHE A 180 17.95 -3.11 -13.02
C PHE A 180 19.19 -2.46 -13.66
N LEU A 181 19.89 -3.22 -14.52
CA LEU A 181 21.10 -2.76 -15.18
C LEU A 181 20.81 -2.21 -16.59
N VAL A 182 21.40 -1.07 -16.92
CA VAL A 182 21.31 -0.42 -18.23
C VAL A 182 22.69 -0.33 -18.85
N PRO A 183 22.98 -1.04 -19.96
CA PRO A 183 24.32 -1.04 -20.57
C PRO A 183 24.66 0.32 -21.18
N SER A 184 25.94 0.71 -21.06
CA SER A 184 26.46 1.94 -21.66
C SER A 184 27.03 1.70 -23.05
N ARG A 185 26.43 2.28 -24.09
CA ARG A 185 26.99 2.24 -25.46
C ARG A 185 28.33 3.02 -25.59
N MET A 186 28.45 4.09 -24.78
CA MET A 186 29.67 4.93 -24.83
C MET A 186 30.88 4.32 -24.12
N GLN A 187 30.64 3.38 -23.24
CA GLN A 187 31.66 2.69 -22.43
C GLN A 187 31.36 1.19 -22.41
N PRO A 188 31.75 0.45 -23.46
CA PRO A 188 31.46 -0.98 -23.56
C PRO A 188 31.94 -1.76 -22.32
N GLY A 189 31.08 -2.66 -21.79
CA GLY A 189 31.34 -3.42 -20.57
C GLY A 189 30.98 -2.70 -19.26
N ASN A 190 30.60 -1.41 -19.34
CA ASN A 190 30.09 -0.66 -18.18
C ASN A 190 28.56 -0.53 -18.23
N PHE A 191 27.95 -0.46 -17.04
CA PHE A 191 26.50 -0.38 -16.87
C PHE A 191 26.13 0.77 -15.94
N TYR A 192 25.04 1.44 -16.25
CA TYR A 192 24.26 2.18 -15.26
C TYR A 192 23.30 1.21 -14.56
N ALA A 193 22.77 1.64 -13.42
CA ALA A 193 21.64 1.01 -12.76
C ALA A 193 20.47 1.99 -12.64
N LEU A 194 19.24 1.46 -12.55
CA LEU A 194 18.07 2.25 -12.17
C LEU A 194 18.00 2.36 -10.64
N PRO A 195 17.63 3.53 -10.06
CA PRO A 195 17.67 3.75 -8.62
C PRO A 195 16.59 2.97 -7.89
N GLN A 196 16.96 2.31 -6.78
CA GLN A 196 15.99 1.73 -5.85
C GLN A 196 15.31 2.80 -5.00
N SER A 197 16.04 3.87 -4.71
CA SER A 197 15.62 5.12 -4.09
C SER A 197 16.70 6.19 -4.33
N PRO A 198 16.43 7.49 -4.13
CA PRO A 198 17.45 8.54 -4.23
C PRO A 198 18.29 8.70 -2.95
N GLN A 199 18.47 7.65 -2.13
CA GLN A 199 19.03 7.73 -0.77
C GLN A 199 20.37 8.45 -0.68
N GLN A 200 21.37 8.06 -1.47
CA GLN A 200 22.68 8.72 -1.43
C GLN A 200 22.61 10.15 -1.94
N MET A 201 21.78 10.39 -2.98
CA MET A 201 21.65 11.73 -3.58
C MET A 201 21.02 12.73 -2.60
N LYS A 202 19.96 12.34 -1.88
CA LYS A 202 19.32 13.24 -0.92
C LYS A 202 20.23 13.56 0.26
N GLN A 203 21.05 12.61 0.74
CA GLN A 203 22.03 12.88 1.78
C GLN A 203 23.14 13.85 1.27
N LEU A 204 23.58 13.71 0.01
CA LEU A 204 24.51 14.66 -0.59
C LEU A 204 23.87 16.06 -0.76
N LEU A 205 22.57 16.17 -1.00
CA LEU A 205 21.86 17.45 -1.00
C LEU A 205 21.86 18.10 0.39
N MET A 206 21.74 17.31 1.46
CA MET A 206 21.89 17.83 2.83
C MET A 206 23.31 18.39 3.08
N VAL A 207 24.34 17.64 2.68
CA VAL A 207 25.74 18.13 2.73
C VAL A 207 25.93 19.39 1.89
N SER A 208 25.19 19.52 0.79
CA SER A 208 25.23 20.69 -0.09
C SER A 208 24.54 21.94 0.47
N GLY A 209 23.89 21.85 1.65
CA GLY A 209 23.20 22.97 2.28
C GLY A 209 21.79 23.24 1.75
N ILE A 210 21.15 22.27 1.11
CA ILE A 210 19.75 22.38 0.64
C ILE A 210 18.77 22.41 1.84
N GLU A 211 19.10 21.75 2.94
CA GLU A 211 18.39 21.67 4.21
C GLU A 211 16.99 21.03 4.16
N ARG A 212 16.17 21.30 3.15
CA ARG A 212 14.81 20.72 3.00
C ARG A 212 14.59 20.32 1.56
N TYR A 213 14.60 19.03 1.31
CA TYR A 213 14.44 18.41 0.00
C TYR A 213 13.23 17.52 -0.04
N PHE A 214 12.54 17.49 -1.18
CA PHE A 214 11.64 16.39 -1.54
C PHE A 214 11.67 16.09 -3.03
N GLN A 215 11.17 14.93 -3.40
CA GLN A 215 10.96 14.51 -4.79
C GLN A 215 9.80 13.52 -4.86
N ILE A 216 8.97 13.64 -5.89
CA ILE A 216 8.04 12.56 -6.27
C ILE A 216 8.86 11.60 -7.16
N ALA A 217 9.55 10.67 -6.52
CA ALA A 217 10.60 9.85 -7.12
C ALA A 217 10.04 8.59 -7.79
N ARG A 218 10.58 8.25 -8.98
CA ARG A 218 10.41 6.92 -9.56
C ARG A 218 11.50 6.00 -9.03
N CYS A 219 11.07 4.88 -8.44
CA CYS A 219 11.93 3.86 -7.86
C CYS A 219 11.76 2.54 -8.61
N PHE A 220 12.85 1.76 -8.68
CA PHE A 220 12.92 0.52 -9.45
C PHE A 220 13.55 -0.58 -8.61
N ARG A 221 12.86 -1.73 -8.45
CA ARG A 221 13.37 -2.87 -7.69
C ARG A 221 13.07 -4.17 -8.42
N ASP A 222 14.11 -4.96 -8.71
CA ASP A 222 13.95 -6.29 -9.27
C ASP A 222 13.73 -7.30 -8.14
N GLU A 223 12.50 -7.43 -7.73
CA GLU A 223 12.05 -8.30 -6.64
C GLU A 223 10.73 -9.00 -6.99
N ASP A 224 10.34 -9.97 -6.15
CA ASP A 224 9.10 -10.72 -6.33
C ASP A 224 7.87 -9.81 -6.20
N LEU A 225 6.99 -9.87 -7.18
CA LEU A 225 5.79 -9.05 -7.26
C LEU A 225 4.65 -9.63 -6.41
N ARG A 226 3.90 -8.73 -5.78
CA ARG A 226 2.71 -9.01 -4.98
C ARG A 226 1.61 -8.00 -5.33
N ALA A 227 0.47 -8.08 -4.66
CA ALA A 227 -0.62 -7.12 -4.84
C ALA A 227 -0.19 -5.67 -4.51
N ASP A 228 0.74 -5.50 -3.56
CA ASP A 228 1.26 -4.24 -3.06
C ASP A 228 2.69 -3.90 -3.53
N ARG A 229 3.23 -4.63 -4.54
CA ARG A 229 4.58 -4.43 -5.09
C ARG A 229 4.59 -4.42 -6.61
N GLN A 230 5.38 -3.50 -7.19
CA GLN A 230 5.67 -3.38 -8.61
C GLN A 230 7.17 -3.19 -8.83
N LEU A 231 7.67 -3.60 -10.01
CA LEU A 231 9.08 -3.40 -10.41
C LEU A 231 9.47 -1.92 -10.47
N GLU A 232 8.49 -1.09 -10.76
CA GLU A 232 8.60 0.36 -10.79
C GLU A 232 7.42 1.00 -10.05
N PHE A 233 7.70 1.91 -9.14
CA PHE A 233 6.71 2.53 -8.29
C PHE A 233 7.08 3.98 -7.96
N THR A 234 6.19 4.68 -7.29
CA THR A 234 6.39 6.10 -6.95
C THR A 234 6.45 6.28 -5.45
N GLN A 235 7.48 6.98 -4.97
CA GLN A 235 7.60 7.44 -3.59
C GLN A 235 7.54 8.97 -3.53
N LEU A 236 6.96 9.50 -2.46
CA LEU A 236 7.43 10.76 -1.94
C LEU A 236 8.76 10.46 -1.25
N ASP A 237 9.82 11.13 -1.60
CA ASP A 237 11.10 11.05 -0.91
C ASP A 237 11.43 12.41 -0.33
N LEU A 238 11.64 12.51 0.98
CA LEU A 238 11.98 13.76 1.64
C LEU A 238 13.14 13.59 2.61
N GLU A 239 13.93 14.65 2.78
CA GLU A 239 15.05 14.70 3.72
C GLU A 239 15.20 16.13 4.26
N MET A 240 15.56 16.24 5.55
CA MET A 240 15.76 17.52 6.27
C MET A 240 17.07 17.51 7.06
N SER A 241 17.73 18.66 7.12
CA SER A 241 18.91 18.89 7.96
C SER A 241 18.53 19.51 9.30
N PHE A 242 19.38 19.30 10.31
CA PHE A 242 19.26 19.86 11.67
C PHE A 242 17.97 19.45 12.39
N VAL A 243 17.62 18.17 12.28
CA VAL A 243 16.39 17.58 12.82
C VAL A 243 16.68 16.37 13.68
N GLU A 244 15.74 16.09 14.58
CA GLU A 244 15.62 14.87 15.35
C GLU A 244 14.42 14.04 14.83
N GLU A 245 14.22 12.84 15.39
CA GLU A 245 13.16 11.91 14.97
C GLU A 245 11.77 12.58 15.03
N ASP A 246 11.45 13.23 16.15
CA ASP A 246 10.15 13.86 16.37
C ASP A 246 9.81 14.93 15.33
N ASP A 247 10.79 15.67 14.81
CA ASP A 247 10.56 16.69 13.77
C ASP A 247 10.03 16.07 12.47
N ILE A 248 10.55 14.88 12.10
CA ILE A 248 10.11 14.16 10.89
C ILE A 248 8.73 13.54 11.12
N LEU A 249 8.50 12.95 12.31
CA LEU A 249 7.22 12.33 12.64
C LEU A 249 6.10 13.36 12.69
N ASP A 250 6.33 14.52 13.33
CA ASP A 250 5.35 15.60 13.41
C ASP A 250 5.02 16.20 12.04
N LEU A 251 6.02 16.46 11.19
CA LEU A 251 5.80 16.94 9.83
C LEU A 251 4.99 15.93 9.01
N THR A 252 5.31 14.65 9.15
CA THR A 252 4.63 13.58 8.43
C THR A 252 3.18 13.45 8.90
N GLU A 253 2.93 13.49 10.20
CA GLU A 253 1.58 13.47 10.76
C GLU A 253 0.75 14.66 10.27
N GLU A 254 1.30 15.88 10.31
CA GLU A 254 0.62 17.08 9.80
C GLU A 254 0.28 16.97 8.31
N LEU A 255 1.24 16.50 7.48
CA LEU A 255 1.04 16.27 6.06
C LEU A 255 -0.12 15.30 5.80
N TYR A 256 -0.13 14.15 6.50
CA TYR A 256 -1.13 13.12 6.28
C TYR A 256 -2.51 13.54 6.79
N ILE A 257 -2.61 14.18 7.95
CA ILE A 257 -3.89 14.69 8.48
C ILE A 257 -4.48 15.70 7.49
N GLY A 258 -3.73 16.73 7.12
CA GLY A 258 -4.23 17.77 6.22
C GLY A 258 -4.58 17.25 4.83
N MET A 259 -3.79 16.31 4.30
CA MET A 259 -4.04 15.67 3.01
C MET A 259 -5.36 14.86 3.03
N ILE A 260 -5.57 14.02 4.04
CA ILE A 260 -6.76 13.17 4.14
C ILE A 260 -8.01 14.04 4.31
N GLU A 261 -7.97 15.02 5.20
CA GLU A 261 -9.10 15.94 5.43
C GLU A 261 -9.44 16.76 4.19
N SER A 262 -8.45 17.11 3.36
CA SER A 262 -8.66 17.88 2.12
C SER A 262 -9.09 17.02 0.92
N VAL A 263 -8.50 15.84 0.76
CA VAL A 263 -8.62 15.04 -0.48
C VAL A 263 -9.65 13.92 -0.34
N THR A 264 -9.84 13.38 0.86
CA THR A 264 -10.80 12.32 1.18
C THR A 264 -11.58 12.62 2.46
N PRO A 265 -12.37 13.73 2.50
CA PRO A 265 -13.04 14.21 3.71
C PRO A 265 -14.08 13.22 4.28
N ASP A 266 -14.52 12.25 3.48
CA ASP A 266 -15.48 11.22 3.90
C ASP A 266 -14.81 10.09 4.70
N LYS A 267 -13.48 9.98 4.70
CA LYS A 267 -12.75 8.99 5.48
C LYS A 267 -12.68 9.38 6.96
N LYS A 268 -12.80 8.39 7.83
CA LYS A 268 -12.72 8.55 9.29
C LYS A 268 -11.27 8.42 9.74
N LEU A 269 -10.61 9.52 10.04
CA LEU A 269 -9.22 9.52 10.46
C LEU A 269 -9.10 9.49 11.99
N ARG A 270 -8.39 8.49 12.53
CA ARG A 270 -7.96 8.49 13.95
C ARG A 270 -6.76 9.41 14.10
N LYS A 271 -6.83 10.31 15.07
CA LYS A 271 -5.75 11.24 15.43
C LYS A 271 -5.76 11.54 16.94
N PRO A 272 -4.57 11.84 17.55
CA PRO A 272 -3.24 11.85 16.93
C PRO A 272 -2.75 10.44 16.56
N PHE A 273 -1.68 10.35 15.75
CA PHE A 273 -1.05 9.08 15.40
C PHE A 273 -0.23 8.56 16.58
N PRO A 274 -0.54 7.40 17.17
CA PRO A 274 0.24 6.88 18.28
C PRO A 274 1.66 6.52 17.82
N ARG A 275 2.63 6.74 18.71
CA ARG A 275 4.02 6.31 18.56
C ARG A 275 4.21 5.06 19.41
N ILE A 276 4.55 3.96 18.76
CA ILE A 276 4.67 2.63 19.36
C ILE A 276 6.07 2.12 19.07
N THR A 277 6.81 1.64 20.06
CA THR A 277 8.10 1.01 19.79
C THR A 277 7.92 -0.31 19.04
N HIS A 278 8.92 -0.71 18.25
CA HIS A 278 8.92 -2.02 17.59
C HIS A 278 8.69 -3.17 18.58
N ALA A 279 9.31 -3.10 19.76
CA ALA A 279 9.12 -4.12 20.80
C ALA A 279 7.66 -4.19 21.26
N GLU A 280 7.01 -3.05 21.52
CA GLU A 280 5.58 -3.00 21.89
C GLU A 280 4.68 -3.48 20.74
N ALA A 281 4.97 -3.13 19.50
CA ALA A 281 4.22 -3.58 18.33
C ALA A 281 4.28 -5.11 18.20
N MET A 282 5.47 -5.69 18.34
CA MET A 282 5.68 -7.14 18.31
C MET A 282 5.08 -7.86 19.51
N GLU A 283 5.06 -7.24 20.70
CA GLU A 283 4.46 -7.80 21.89
C GLU A 283 2.94 -7.79 21.82
N ARG A 284 2.33 -6.65 21.50
CA ARG A 284 0.88 -6.44 21.52
C ARG A 284 0.16 -6.95 20.29
N TYR A 285 0.79 -6.89 19.11
CA TYR A 285 0.13 -7.19 17.83
C TYR A 285 0.79 -8.31 17.04
N ALA A 286 1.95 -8.79 17.49
CA ALA A 286 2.78 -9.79 16.79
C ALA A 286 3.18 -9.34 15.37
N SER A 287 3.27 -8.02 15.13
CA SER A 287 3.56 -7.42 13.83
C SER A 287 4.23 -6.06 13.99
N ASP A 288 5.20 -5.76 13.16
CA ASP A 288 5.85 -4.47 12.99
C ASP A 288 4.96 -3.44 12.24
N LYS A 289 3.88 -3.89 11.64
CA LYS A 289 2.87 -3.07 10.94
C LYS A 289 1.45 -3.40 11.44
N PRO A 290 1.13 -3.07 12.70
CA PRO A 290 -0.13 -3.46 13.32
C PRO A 290 -1.33 -2.73 12.69
N ASP A 291 -2.43 -3.47 12.52
CA ASP A 291 -3.74 -2.85 12.35
C ASP A 291 -4.30 -2.52 13.74
N ILE A 292 -4.38 -1.24 14.06
CA ILE A 292 -4.83 -0.76 15.38
C ILE A 292 -6.32 -0.37 15.40
N ARG A 293 -7.09 -0.63 14.33
CA ARG A 293 -8.53 -0.35 14.28
C ARG A 293 -9.32 -1.20 15.24
N PHE A 294 -8.83 -2.37 15.55
CA PHE A 294 -9.47 -3.32 16.48
C PHE A 294 -8.46 -3.80 17.54
N GLY A 295 -8.98 -4.26 18.68
CA GLY A 295 -8.18 -4.82 19.77
C GLY A 295 -7.54 -6.16 19.42
N LEU A 296 -7.86 -7.22 20.14
CA LEU A 296 -7.28 -8.56 20.03
C LEU A 296 -5.76 -8.52 20.27
N GLU A 297 -5.36 -7.81 21.33
CA GLU A 297 -3.94 -7.70 21.72
C GLU A 297 -3.42 -9.04 22.27
N MET A 298 -2.18 -9.34 21.96
CA MET A 298 -1.50 -10.55 22.37
C MET A 298 -1.15 -10.51 23.84
N THR A 299 -1.26 -11.67 24.49
CA THR A 299 -0.78 -11.87 25.86
C THR A 299 0.11 -13.11 25.91
N ASP A 300 1.30 -12.97 26.49
CA ASP A 300 2.17 -14.13 26.81
C ASP A 300 1.63 -14.84 28.06
N VAL A 301 1.32 -16.10 27.90
CA VAL A 301 0.78 -16.97 28.96
C VAL A 301 1.70 -18.15 29.27
N SER A 302 2.95 -18.09 28.82
CA SER A 302 3.94 -19.18 28.98
C SER A 302 4.08 -19.64 30.42
N GLU A 303 4.09 -18.71 31.40
CA GLU A 303 4.18 -19.03 32.81
C GLU A 303 2.99 -19.90 33.28
N LEU A 304 1.76 -19.49 32.96
CA LEU A 304 0.56 -20.26 33.27
C LEU A 304 0.50 -21.59 32.50
N ALA A 305 0.97 -21.58 31.25
CA ALA A 305 1.01 -22.76 30.41
C ALA A 305 2.00 -23.82 30.93
N SER A 306 3.03 -23.43 31.69
CA SER A 306 3.99 -24.36 32.31
C SER A 306 3.35 -25.22 33.43
N GLU A 307 2.25 -24.78 33.98
CA GLU A 307 1.48 -25.53 35.01
C GLU A 307 0.56 -26.60 34.39
N THR A 308 0.46 -26.67 33.06
CA THR A 308 -0.39 -27.63 32.35
C THR A 308 0.36 -28.93 32.04
N GLU A 309 -0.41 -30.05 31.92
CA GLU A 309 0.13 -31.30 31.36
C GLU A 309 -0.01 -31.39 29.83
N PHE A 310 -0.36 -30.28 29.18
CA PHE A 310 -0.59 -30.26 27.74
C PHE A 310 0.74 -30.35 26.99
N ARG A 311 0.98 -31.52 26.39
CA ARG A 311 2.28 -31.89 25.79
C ARG A 311 2.81 -30.85 24.79
N VAL A 312 1.91 -30.22 24.00
CA VAL A 312 2.30 -29.22 23.00
C VAL A 312 2.95 -28.00 23.67
N PHE A 313 2.38 -27.54 24.79
CA PHE A 313 2.91 -26.39 25.52
C PHE A 313 4.26 -26.75 26.17
N LEU A 314 4.31 -27.87 26.88
CA LEU A 314 5.53 -28.30 27.57
C LEU A 314 6.69 -28.49 26.58
N SER A 315 6.49 -29.23 25.48
CA SER A 315 7.53 -29.46 24.49
C SER A 315 8.00 -28.18 23.78
N THR A 316 7.08 -27.22 23.59
CA THR A 316 7.44 -25.91 23.02
C THR A 316 8.34 -25.13 23.97
N MET A 317 7.99 -25.06 25.24
CA MET A 317 8.77 -24.33 26.25
C MET A 317 10.14 -25.00 26.52
N GLU A 318 10.19 -26.33 26.62
CA GLU A 318 11.46 -27.07 26.69
C GLU A 318 12.38 -26.77 25.51
N GLY A 319 11.76 -26.51 24.36
CA GLY A 319 12.46 -26.06 23.16
C GLY A 319 12.82 -24.57 23.13
N GLY A 320 12.56 -23.78 24.20
CA GLY A 320 12.81 -22.33 24.22
C GLY A 320 11.77 -21.51 23.45
N GLY A 321 10.57 -22.07 23.23
CA GLY A 321 9.44 -21.34 22.63
C GLY A 321 8.55 -20.68 23.68
N GLN A 322 7.49 -20.00 23.21
CA GLN A 322 6.53 -19.26 24.00
C GLN A 322 5.09 -19.72 23.68
N ILE A 323 4.17 -19.47 24.63
CA ILE A 323 2.74 -19.63 24.42
C ILE A 323 2.10 -18.25 24.52
N LYS A 324 1.58 -17.77 23.40
CA LYS A 324 0.91 -16.48 23.29
C LYS A 324 -0.47 -16.63 22.66
N GLY A 325 -1.33 -15.66 22.89
CA GLY A 325 -2.64 -15.63 22.28
C GLY A 325 -3.41 -14.38 22.62
N PHE A 326 -4.67 -14.36 22.26
CA PHE A 326 -5.56 -13.22 22.48
C PHE A 326 -6.99 -13.67 22.80
N VAL A 327 -7.75 -12.73 23.34
CA VAL A 327 -9.17 -12.92 23.64
C VAL A 327 -10.01 -12.50 22.45
N VAL A 328 -11.02 -13.29 22.10
CA VAL A 328 -12.07 -12.95 21.13
C VAL A 328 -13.36 -12.73 21.91
N PRO A 329 -13.74 -11.47 22.16
CA PRO A 329 -14.87 -11.13 23.03
C PRO A 329 -16.20 -11.65 22.47
N GLY A 330 -17.03 -12.24 23.35
CA GLY A 330 -18.38 -12.69 23.01
C GLY A 330 -18.46 -13.93 22.11
N GLN A 331 -17.35 -14.59 21.80
CA GLN A 331 -17.30 -15.66 20.78
C GLN A 331 -17.18 -17.09 21.36
N ALA A 332 -17.54 -17.29 22.62
CA ALA A 332 -17.59 -18.64 23.21
C ALA A 332 -18.61 -19.57 22.49
N GLY A 333 -19.55 -18.99 21.76
CA GLY A 333 -20.61 -19.70 21.02
C GLY A 333 -20.19 -20.30 19.67
N PHE A 334 -18.98 -20.09 19.19
CA PHE A 334 -18.52 -20.60 17.89
C PHE A 334 -18.85 -22.08 17.70
N VAL A 335 -19.41 -22.42 16.53
CA VAL A 335 -19.75 -23.79 16.17
C VAL A 335 -18.56 -24.53 15.56
N THR A 336 -18.67 -25.85 15.43
CA THR A 336 -17.58 -26.72 14.94
C THR A 336 -16.99 -26.27 13.60
N GLY A 337 -17.83 -25.76 12.68
CA GLY A 337 -17.37 -25.26 11.39
C GLY A 337 -16.45 -24.05 11.50
N GLN A 338 -16.82 -23.07 12.34
CA GLN A 338 -16.00 -21.88 12.58
C GLN A 338 -14.68 -22.23 13.31
N MET A 339 -14.73 -23.16 14.28
CA MET A 339 -13.52 -23.63 14.95
C MET A 339 -12.57 -24.36 14.01
N LYS A 340 -13.13 -25.09 13.02
CA LYS A 340 -12.33 -25.74 12.00
C LYS A 340 -11.67 -24.72 11.07
N ASP A 341 -12.38 -23.68 10.68
CA ASP A 341 -11.85 -22.59 9.85
C ASP A 341 -10.65 -21.90 10.53
N LEU A 342 -10.75 -21.61 11.83
CA LEU A 342 -9.63 -21.07 12.61
C LEU A 342 -8.43 -22.04 12.66
N ASP A 343 -8.66 -23.34 12.84
CA ASP A 343 -7.59 -24.35 12.86
C ASP A 343 -6.95 -24.54 11.47
N ASP A 344 -7.74 -24.50 10.40
CA ASP A 344 -7.26 -24.56 9.03
C ASP A 344 -6.40 -23.32 8.70
N THR A 345 -6.80 -22.13 9.15
CA THR A 345 -6.02 -20.88 9.02
C THR A 345 -4.69 -20.95 9.79
N ALA A 346 -4.71 -21.47 11.02
CA ALA A 346 -3.50 -21.68 11.79
C ALA A 346 -2.50 -22.60 11.05
N LYS A 347 -2.98 -23.71 10.50
CA LYS A 347 -2.18 -24.67 9.73
C LYS A 347 -1.67 -24.07 8.42
N ALA A 348 -2.50 -23.30 7.72
CA ALA A 348 -2.11 -22.61 6.49
C ALA A 348 -0.99 -21.59 6.73
N SER A 349 -0.94 -20.96 7.90
CA SER A 349 0.17 -20.09 8.31
C SER A 349 1.45 -20.84 8.73
N GLY A 350 1.38 -22.18 8.83
CA GLY A 350 2.49 -23.05 9.21
C GLY A 350 2.56 -23.40 10.69
N ALA A 351 1.53 -23.10 11.48
CA ALA A 351 1.44 -23.51 12.88
C ALA A 351 1.11 -25.00 13.01
N GLY A 352 1.57 -25.62 14.10
CA GLY A 352 1.23 -27.03 14.41
C GLY A 352 -0.21 -27.26 14.82
N GLY A 353 -0.97 -26.20 15.12
CA GLY A 353 -2.36 -26.20 15.52
C GLY A 353 -2.73 -25.00 16.39
N LEU A 354 -4.02 -24.92 16.73
CA LEU A 354 -4.60 -23.85 17.52
C LEU A 354 -5.21 -24.44 18.80
N ALA A 355 -4.79 -23.96 19.96
CA ALA A 355 -5.46 -24.25 21.22
C ALA A 355 -6.52 -23.18 21.51
N HIS A 356 -7.66 -23.58 22.04
CA HIS A 356 -8.74 -22.66 22.39
C HIS A 356 -9.37 -22.99 23.73
N ILE A 357 -9.90 -21.95 24.38
CA ILE A 357 -10.72 -22.05 25.60
C ILE A 357 -11.92 -21.13 25.40
N ARG A 358 -13.12 -21.63 25.68
CA ARG A 358 -14.38 -20.91 25.51
C ARG A 358 -15.19 -20.95 26.80
N TYR A 359 -15.51 -19.78 27.35
CA TYR A 359 -16.26 -19.60 28.59
C TYR A 359 -17.74 -19.37 28.28
N ARG A 360 -18.53 -20.46 28.23
CA ARG A 360 -19.94 -20.42 27.79
C ARG A 360 -20.95 -20.01 28.88
N GLY A 361 -20.55 -19.98 30.13
CA GLY A 361 -21.43 -19.59 31.24
C GLY A 361 -21.60 -18.07 31.36
N THR A 362 -22.45 -17.65 32.27
CA THR A 362 -22.70 -16.24 32.60
C THR A 362 -22.10 -15.81 33.93
N ASN A 363 -21.66 -16.77 34.73
CA ASN A 363 -20.99 -16.51 36.01
C ASN A 363 -19.52 -16.10 35.77
N PRO A 364 -18.88 -15.42 36.74
CA PRO A 364 -17.45 -15.17 36.68
C PRO A 364 -16.65 -16.44 36.38
N VAL A 365 -15.58 -16.35 35.60
CA VAL A 365 -14.84 -17.51 35.04
C VAL A 365 -14.44 -18.52 36.12
N GLY A 366 -13.98 -18.08 37.30
CA GLY A 366 -13.64 -18.96 38.44
C GLY A 366 -14.82 -19.72 39.10
N GLN A 367 -16.05 -19.41 38.69
CA GLN A 367 -17.28 -20.07 39.20
C GLN A 367 -17.97 -20.91 38.10
N LEU A 368 -17.40 -20.96 36.90
CA LEU A 368 -17.94 -21.78 35.81
C LEU A 368 -17.75 -23.26 36.11
N SER A 369 -18.76 -24.07 35.77
CA SER A 369 -18.68 -25.51 35.80
C SER A 369 -17.84 -26.06 34.63
N GLU A 370 -17.33 -27.27 34.73
CA GLU A 370 -16.55 -27.92 33.66
C GLU A 370 -17.33 -28.00 32.35
N ASN A 371 -18.65 -28.11 32.38
CA ASN A 371 -19.48 -28.14 31.17
C ASN A 371 -19.63 -26.77 30.49
N GLU A 372 -19.38 -25.69 31.20
CA GLU A 372 -19.42 -24.31 30.70
C GLU A 372 -18.05 -23.87 30.15
N ILE A 373 -16.98 -24.64 30.39
CA ILE A 373 -15.64 -24.39 29.86
C ILE A 373 -15.35 -25.41 28.76
N LEU A 374 -15.43 -24.96 27.51
CA LEU A 374 -15.01 -25.78 26.37
C LEU A 374 -13.57 -25.45 25.99
N GLN A 375 -12.74 -26.48 25.93
CA GLN A 375 -11.32 -26.31 25.68
C GLN A 375 -10.76 -27.39 24.74
N SER A 376 -9.60 -27.12 24.15
CA SER A 376 -8.90 -28.08 23.29
C SER A 376 -8.66 -29.40 24.01
N ALA A 377 -8.74 -30.51 23.29
CA ALA A 377 -8.52 -31.84 23.84
C ALA A 377 -7.10 -31.94 24.45
N GLY A 378 -7.06 -32.39 25.72
CA GLY A 378 -5.83 -32.51 26.51
C GLY A 378 -5.48 -31.30 27.38
N LEU A 379 -6.12 -30.15 27.16
CA LEU A 379 -5.99 -28.99 28.05
C LEU A 379 -7.07 -29.09 29.16
N ARG A 380 -6.78 -29.81 30.24
CA ARG A 380 -7.71 -29.98 31.35
C ARG A 380 -7.13 -29.32 32.58
N MET A 381 -7.71 -28.15 32.94
CA MET A 381 -7.23 -27.33 34.03
C MET A 381 -8.34 -27.04 35.05
N PRO A 382 -7.99 -26.87 36.33
CA PRO A 382 -8.99 -26.55 37.39
C PRO A 382 -9.52 -25.11 37.23
N ALA A 383 -10.68 -24.83 37.81
CA ALA A 383 -11.34 -23.52 37.75
C ALA A 383 -10.44 -22.35 38.21
N GLU A 384 -9.58 -22.57 39.19
CA GLU A 384 -8.63 -21.55 39.67
C GLU A 384 -7.61 -21.16 38.61
N TRP A 385 -7.12 -22.11 37.82
CA TRP A 385 -6.22 -21.83 36.70
C TRP A 385 -6.93 -21.01 35.62
N HIS A 386 -8.18 -21.37 35.27
CA HIS A 386 -8.97 -20.60 34.32
C HIS A 386 -9.25 -19.19 34.83
N ARG A 387 -9.48 -19.01 36.11
CA ARG A 387 -9.62 -17.67 36.70
C ARG A 387 -8.35 -16.83 36.50
N ARG A 388 -7.18 -17.39 36.83
CA ARG A 388 -5.90 -16.70 36.67
C ARG A 388 -5.58 -16.38 35.21
N LEU A 389 -5.89 -17.30 34.27
CA LEU A 389 -5.74 -17.07 32.84
C LEU A 389 -6.68 -15.96 32.37
N ALA A 390 -7.93 -16.00 32.75
CA ALA A 390 -8.92 -14.99 32.40
C ALA A 390 -8.54 -13.60 32.95
N ASP A 391 -8.12 -13.54 34.22
CA ASP A 391 -7.65 -12.30 34.86
C ASP A 391 -6.42 -11.74 34.11
N LYS A 392 -5.44 -12.58 33.72
CA LYS A 392 -4.24 -12.18 32.99
C LYS A 392 -4.54 -11.68 31.58
N MET A 393 -5.50 -12.30 30.91
CA MET A 393 -5.84 -11.97 29.51
C MET A 393 -7.00 -10.96 29.38
N GLY A 394 -7.68 -10.63 30.50
CA GLY A 394 -8.87 -9.77 30.47
C GLY A 394 -10.10 -10.47 29.88
N ALA A 395 -10.17 -11.81 29.94
CA ALA A 395 -11.28 -12.57 29.39
C ALA A 395 -12.41 -12.71 30.40
N GLY A 396 -13.65 -12.70 29.92
CA GLY A 396 -14.88 -12.86 30.73
C GLY A 396 -15.77 -14.00 30.26
N PRO A 397 -16.92 -14.16 30.94
CA PRO A 397 -17.97 -15.06 30.46
C PRO A 397 -18.46 -14.65 29.07
N GLY A 398 -18.64 -15.64 28.21
CA GLY A 398 -19.00 -15.39 26.80
C GLY A 398 -17.81 -15.28 25.84
N ASP A 399 -16.57 -15.18 26.34
CA ASP A 399 -15.38 -14.98 25.53
C ASP A 399 -14.73 -16.31 25.12
N MET A 400 -13.95 -16.20 24.05
CA MET A 400 -13.06 -17.26 23.59
C MET A 400 -11.61 -16.77 23.67
N ILE A 401 -10.72 -17.62 24.15
CA ILE A 401 -9.27 -17.44 24.13
C ILE A 401 -8.70 -18.33 23.03
N LEU A 402 -7.84 -17.77 22.19
CA LEU A 402 -7.06 -18.49 21.20
C LEU A 402 -5.58 -18.43 21.59
N LEU A 403 -4.92 -19.61 21.64
CA LEU A 403 -3.53 -19.75 22.04
C LEU A 403 -2.73 -20.50 20.98
N MET A 404 -1.52 -20.01 20.69
CA MET A 404 -0.55 -20.68 19.82
C MET A 404 0.77 -20.87 20.55
N ALA A 405 1.47 -21.95 20.22
CA ALA A 405 2.72 -22.35 20.84
C ALA A 405 3.81 -22.43 19.76
N GLY A 406 4.93 -21.75 19.95
CA GLY A 406 6.02 -21.76 18.98
C GLY A 406 7.24 -20.95 19.40
N ARG A 407 8.26 -20.95 18.55
CA ARG A 407 9.46 -20.12 18.71
C ARG A 407 9.33 -18.83 17.87
N GLN A 408 9.89 -17.76 18.39
CA GLN A 408 10.08 -16.55 17.59
C GLN A 408 11.09 -16.78 16.44
N PRO A 409 10.94 -16.09 15.29
CA PRO A 409 9.87 -15.13 14.95
C PRO A 409 8.60 -15.79 14.39
N ARG A 410 8.59 -17.13 14.15
CA ARG A 410 7.46 -17.84 13.51
C ARG A 410 6.15 -17.71 14.28
N LEU A 411 6.23 -17.73 15.61
CA LEU A 411 5.03 -17.56 16.45
C LEU A 411 4.29 -16.25 16.15
N ASN A 412 5.01 -15.15 15.98
CA ASN A 412 4.40 -13.87 15.65
C ASN A 412 3.73 -13.88 14.27
N VAL A 413 4.33 -14.53 13.27
CA VAL A 413 3.71 -14.69 11.94
C VAL A 413 2.35 -15.40 12.05
N TRP A 414 2.28 -16.48 12.81
CA TRP A 414 1.04 -17.25 12.99
C TRP A 414 -0.04 -16.45 13.76
N LEU A 415 0.37 -15.77 14.82
CA LEU A 415 -0.53 -14.96 15.65
C LEU A 415 -1.08 -13.77 14.87
N SER A 416 -0.24 -13.08 14.12
CA SER A 416 -0.65 -11.95 13.27
C SER A 416 -1.64 -12.40 12.19
N ALA A 417 -1.37 -13.53 11.51
CA ALA A 417 -2.30 -14.10 10.54
C ALA A 417 -3.65 -14.47 11.16
N MET A 418 -3.63 -15.11 12.35
CA MET A 418 -4.85 -15.47 13.08
C MET A 418 -5.62 -14.23 13.52
N ARG A 419 -4.94 -13.20 14.02
CA ARG A 419 -5.55 -11.94 14.43
C ARG A 419 -6.27 -11.25 13.26
N THR A 420 -5.64 -11.19 12.10
CA THR A 420 -6.22 -10.64 10.86
C THR A 420 -7.45 -11.46 10.44
N HIS A 421 -7.33 -12.78 10.38
CA HIS A 421 -8.44 -13.67 9.99
C HIS A 421 -9.66 -13.53 10.93
N VAL A 422 -9.44 -13.47 12.25
CA VAL A 422 -10.53 -13.26 13.21
C VAL A 422 -11.19 -11.90 13.02
N SER A 423 -10.40 -10.86 12.72
CA SER A 423 -10.93 -9.52 12.44
C SER A 423 -11.81 -9.50 11.19
N GLU A 424 -11.42 -10.19 10.13
CA GLU A 424 -12.19 -10.33 8.89
C GLU A 424 -13.46 -11.14 9.13
N LEU A 425 -13.34 -12.29 9.80
CA LEU A 425 -14.47 -13.18 10.12
C LEU A 425 -15.58 -12.49 10.95
N LEU A 426 -15.20 -11.58 11.81
CA LEU A 426 -16.10 -10.85 12.70
C LEU A 426 -16.41 -9.42 12.23
N GLU A 427 -15.91 -9.01 11.06
CA GLU A 427 -16.11 -7.67 10.49
C GLU A 427 -15.77 -6.55 11.51
N LEU A 428 -14.62 -6.69 12.20
CA LEU A 428 -14.24 -5.77 13.28
C LEU A 428 -13.73 -4.41 12.80
N THR A 429 -13.55 -4.22 11.49
CA THR A 429 -13.00 -3.00 10.93
C THR A 429 -14.03 -2.24 10.09
N ASP A 430 -14.02 -0.92 10.21
CA ASP A 430 -14.72 -0.05 9.29
C ASP A 430 -13.81 0.21 8.07
N PRO A 431 -14.25 -0.08 6.83
CA PRO A 431 -13.44 0.15 5.63
C PRO A 431 -13.15 1.63 5.35
N ASP A 432 -13.93 2.54 5.94
CA ASP A 432 -13.71 3.98 5.81
C ASP A 432 -12.83 4.57 6.92
N GLU A 433 -12.44 3.75 7.90
CA GLU A 433 -11.57 4.17 8.99
C GLU A 433 -10.09 4.02 8.62
N LEU A 434 -9.33 5.10 8.81
CA LEU A 434 -7.88 5.16 8.66
C LEU A 434 -7.25 5.33 10.04
N ALA A 435 -6.50 4.32 10.47
CA ALA A 435 -5.80 4.29 11.75
C ALA A 435 -4.29 4.17 11.51
N PHE A 436 -3.62 5.32 11.57
CA PHE A 436 -2.17 5.40 11.42
C PHE A 436 -1.48 5.19 12.77
N ALA A 437 -0.25 4.68 12.72
CA ALA A 437 0.69 4.67 13.84
C ALA A 437 2.13 4.81 13.33
N PHE A 438 2.98 5.41 14.12
CA PHE A 438 4.43 5.32 13.93
C PHE A 438 4.97 4.15 14.75
N VAL A 439 5.77 3.31 14.11
CA VAL A 439 6.55 2.26 14.78
C VAL A 439 8.00 2.72 14.80
N THR A 440 8.61 2.77 15.97
CA THR A 440 9.94 3.36 16.19
C THR A 440 10.86 2.39 16.91
N LYS A 441 12.13 2.74 17.06
CA LYS A 441 13.12 1.96 17.83
C LYS A 441 13.28 0.51 17.36
N PHE A 442 13.37 0.34 16.06
CA PHE A 442 13.68 -0.96 15.46
C PHE A 442 15.07 -1.46 15.90
N PRO A 443 15.35 -2.78 15.85
CA PRO A 443 16.72 -3.26 15.91
C PRO A 443 17.58 -2.58 14.84
N LEU A 444 18.84 -2.31 15.12
CA LEU A 444 19.77 -1.77 14.12
C LEU A 444 20.21 -2.87 13.15
N PHE A 445 20.37 -4.09 13.66
CA PHE A 445 20.83 -5.25 12.91
C PHE A 445 19.91 -6.46 13.14
N ASP A 446 19.76 -7.26 12.10
CA ASP A 446 19.14 -8.59 12.13
C ASP A 446 20.16 -9.66 11.77
N TRP A 447 20.19 -10.76 12.55
CA TRP A 447 21.06 -11.87 12.26
C TRP A 447 20.48 -12.72 11.12
N ASN A 448 21.22 -12.83 10.02
CA ASN A 448 20.88 -13.67 8.89
C ASN A 448 21.43 -15.09 9.10
N GLU A 449 20.55 -16.02 9.46
CA GLU A 449 20.92 -17.41 9.73
C GLU A 449 21.49 -18.14 8.51
N ASP A 450 21.03 -17.83 7.32
CA ASP A 450 21.46 -18.48 6.08
C ASP A 450 22.83 -17.94 5.63
N ALA A 451 23.02 -16.64 5.69
CA ALA A 451 24.26 -15.98 5.31
C ALA A 451 25.31 -15.94 6.44
N LYS A 452 24.94 -16.30 7.68
CA LYS A 452 25.80 -16.27 8.88
C LYS A 452 26.48 -14.92 9.10
N ARG A 453 25.71 -13.84 8.94
CA ARG A 453 26.17 -12.45 9.12
C ARG A 453 25.04 -11.57 9.66
N TRP A 454 25.43 -10.38 10.09
CA TRP A 454 24.50 -9.32 10.38
C TRP A 454 24.06 -8.63 9.08
N ASP A 455 22.78 -8.40 8.92
CA ASP A 455 22.20 -7.52 7.91
C ASP A 455 21.60 -6.29 8.62
N SER A 456 21.49 -5.16 7.93
CA SER A 456 20.80 -3.99 8.46
C SER A 456 19.29 -4.24 8.48
N SER A 457 18.61 -3.96 9.58
CA SER A 457 17.16 -4.16 9.67
C SER A 457 16.38 -3.27 8.69
N HIS A 458 16.83 -2.04 8.47
CA HIS A 458 16.24 -1.10 7.51
C HIS A 458 17.24 -0.71 6.44
N HIS A 459 18.17 0.16 6.79
CA HIS A 459 19.10 0.77 5.86
C HIS A 459 20.47 0.99 6.51
N PRO A 460 21.61 0.74 5.83
CA PRO A 460 22.93 0.87 6.43
C PRO A 460 23.33 2.30 6.84
N PHE A 461 22.59 3.32 6.38
CA PHE A 461 22.81 4.72 6.78
C PHE A 461 22.00 5.14 8.00
N THR A 462 21.27 4.24 8.65
CA THR A 462 20.47 4.52 9.84
C THR A 462 21.34 4.65 11.07
N SER A 463 21.13 5.73 11.85
CA SER A 463 21.84 5.97 13.11
C SER A 463 21.38 5.01 14.22
N PRO A 464 22.28 4.52 15.08
CA PRO A 464 21.88 3.90 16.34
C PRO A 464 21.19 4.93 17.25
N GLU A 465 20.43 4.45 18.25
CA GLU A 465 19.91 5.29 19.34
C GLU A 465 21.06 5.97 20.11
N ASP A 466 20.78 7.14 20.68
CA ASP A 466 21.77 7.92 21.41
C ASP A 466 22.37 7.13 22.57
N GLY A 467 23.69 7.15 22.63
CA GLY A 467 24.47 6.47 23.67
C GLY A 467 24.76 4.99 23.38
N GLN A 468 24.23 4.40 22.30
CA GLN A 468 24.51 3.02 21.93
C GLN A 468 25.66 2.85 20.93
N GLU A 469 26.29 3.93 20.44
CA GLU A 469 27.44 3.82 19.52
C GLU A 469 28.62 3.03 20.11
N GLY A 470 28.81 3.09 21.44
CA GLY A 470 29.83 2.30 22.15
C GLY A 470 29.54 0.80 22.18
N GLU A 471 28.27 0.39 22.05
CA GLU A 471 27.85 -1.01 22.05
C GLU A 471 28.18 -1.73 20.74
N LEU A 472 28.47 -0.97 19.68
CA LEU A 472 28.89 -1.50 18.37
C LEU A 472 30.22 -2.28 18.40
N ASP A 473 31.01 -2.16 19.46
CA ASP A 473 32.22 -2.97 19.70
C ASP A 473 31.93 -4.24 20.52
N GLY A 474 30.69 -4.40 20.98
CA GLY A 474 30.26 -5.49 21.83
C GLY A 474 29.86 -6.76 21.04
N GLU A 475 29.51 -7.80 21.82
CA GLU A 475 29.05 -9.08 21.25
C GLU A 475 27.52 -9.10 20.98
N ASN A 476 26.76 -8.20 21.61
CA ASN A 476 25.28 -8.20 21.58
C ASN A 476 24.71 -7.21 20.56
N LEU A 477 25.13 -7.28 19.33
CA LEU A 477 24.70 -6.35 18.26
C LEU A 477 23.17 -6.37 17.99
N GLY A 478 22.50 -7.49 18.26
CA GLY A 478 21.05 -7.61 18.10
C GLY A 478 20.20 -6.80 19.10
N ASP A 479 20.80 -6.33 20.21
CA ASP A 479 20.11 -5.53 21.22
C ASP A 479 20.15 -4.03 20.91
N ILE A 480 21.03 -3.61 19.98
CA ILE A 480 21.19 -2.21 19.60
C ILE A 480 19.95 -1.72 18.86
N LYS A 481 19.39 -0.62 19.31
CA LYS A 481 18.23 0.03 18.68
C LYS A 481 18.69 1.10 17.70
N SER A 482 17.85 1.32 16.71
CA SER A 482 18.07 2.32 15.68
C SER A 482 17.07 3.46 15.78
N LYS A 483 17.45 4.63 15.25
CA LYS A 483 16.55 5.76 15.00
C LYS A 483 15.77 5.58 13.69
N ALA A 484 15.34 4.34 13.41
CA ALA A 484 14.44 4.02 12.31
C ALA A 484 12.98 4.11 12.77
N TYR A 485 12.13 4.54 11.86
CA TYR A 485 10.69 4.65 12.07
C TYR A 485 9.93 4.32 10.79
N ASP A 486 8.80 3.64 10.97
CA ASP A 486 7.85 3.36 9.91
C ASP A 486 6.51 4.04 10.21
N LEU A 487 5.85 4.56 9.17
CA LEU A 487 4.45 4.94 9.23
C LEU A 487 3.61 3.76 8.72
N VAL A 488 2.74 3.26 9.57
CA VAL A 488 1.83 2.16 9.23
C VAL A 488 0.38 2.63 9.24
N CYS A 489 -0.46 2.02 8.40
CA CYS A 489 -1.90 2.29 8.36
C CYS A 489 -2.64 0.99 8.07
N ASN A 490 -3.62 0.64 8.91
CA ASN A 490 -4.53 -0.48 8.69
C ASN A 490 -3.79 -1.80 8.37
N GLY A 491 -2.69 -2.09 9.04
CA GLY A 491 -1.89 -3.29 8.82
C GLY A 491 -0.90 -3.23 7.66
N SER A 492 -0.72 -2.07 7.04
CA SER A 492 0.21 -1.86 5.93
C SER A 492 1.26 -0.82 6.29
N GLU A 493 2.52 -1.09 5.96
CA GLU A 493 3.61 -0.13 6.00
C GLU A 493 3.47 0.83 4.80
N LEU A 494 3.34 2.12 5.08
CA LEU A 494 3.22 3.16 4.07
C LEU A 494 4.51 3.90 3.79
N ALA A 495 5.33 4.06 4.82
CA ALA A 495 6.57 4.80 4.72
C ALA A 495 7.60 4.24 5.69
N SER A 496 8.86 4.32 5.32
CA SER A 496 10.01 4.05 6.18
C SER A 496 10.97 5.22 6.15
N GLY A 497 11.59 5.49 7.28
CA GLY A 497 12.53 6.58 7.45
C GLY A 497 13.51 6.35 8.59
N SER A 498 14.47 7.24 8.73
CA SER A 498 15.38 7.25 9.89
C SER A 498 16.10 8.58 10.04
N ILE A 499 16.68 8.81 11.22
CA ILE A 499 17.80 9.75 11.38
C ILE A 499 19.06 9.06 10.85
N ARG A 500 19.83 9.78 10.05
CA ARG A 500 20.97 9.22 9.30
C ARG A 500 22.28 9.37 10.08
N ILE A 501 23.19 8.45 9.83
CA ILE A 501 24.59 8.63 10.19
C ILE A 501 25.15 9.74 9.31
N HIS A 502 25.80 10.73 9.91
CA HIS A 502 26.49 11.83 9.23
C HIS A 502 27.98 11.88 9.57
N ASN A 503 28.48 10.91 10.34
CA ASN A 503 29.87 10.75 10.72
C ASN A 503 30.52 9.59 9.96
N ARG A 504 31.61 9.89 9.24
CA ARG A 504 32.33 8.88 8.43
C ARG A 504 32.79 7.68 9.24
N GLN A 505 33.38 7.90 10.42
CA GLN A 505 33.95 6.80 11.22
C GLN A 505 32.85 5.85 11.70
N LEU A 506 31.72 6.38 12.14
CA LEU A 506 30.56 5.58 12.54
C LEU A 506 30.00 4.78 11.34
N GLN A 507 29.90 5.42 10.17
CA GLN A 507 29.40 4.76 8.97
C GLN A 507 30.31 3.63 8.49
N GLU A 508 31.62 3.83 8.51
CA GLU A 508 32.60 2.78 8.18
C GLU A 508 32.51 1.59 9.14
N LYS A 509 32.25 1.86 10.44
CA LYS A 509 32.06 0.82 11.45
C LYS A 509 30.81 -0.03 11.17
N ILE A 510 29.69 0.61 10.84
CA ILE A 510 28.46 -0.09 10.44
C ILE A 510 28.73 -0.99 9.21
N PHE A 511 29.36 -0.47 8.16
CA PHE A 511 29.70 -1.29 6.98
C PHE A 511 30.60 -2.49 7.31
N ALA A 512 31.55 -2.30 8.23
CA ALA A 512 32.42 -3.40 8.67
C ALA A 512 31.62 -4.50 9.40
N ILE A 513 30.66 -4.14 10.26
CA ILE A 513 29.75 -5.07 10.95
C ILE A 513 28.91 -5.86 9.93
N LEU A 514 28.43 -5.20 8.87
CA LEU A 514 27.67 -5.81 7.78
C LEU A 514 28.52 -6.71 6.86
N GLY A 515 29.84 -6.77 7.10
CA GLY A 515 30.77 -7.65 6.37
C GLY A 515 31.27 -7.09 5.04
N HIS A 516 31.13 -5.79 4.80
CA HIS A 516 31.70 -5.16 3.60
C HIS A 516 33.21 -4.93 3.74
N SER A 517 33.96 -5.28 2.70
CA SER A 517 35.38 -4.92 2.62
C SER A 517 35.57 -3.42 2.39
N LYS A 518 36.76 -2.90 2.75
CA LYS A 518 37.08 -1.47 2.53
C LYS A 518 37.00 -1.09 1.04
N GLU A 519 37.44 -2.00 0.17
CA GLU A 519 37.42 -1.81 -1.30
C GLU A 519 35.98 -1.74 -1.82
N GLU A 520 35.07 -2.59 -1.30
CA GLU A 520 33.65 -2.54 -1.64
C GLU A 520 32.99 -1.26 -1.16
N VAL A 521 33.26 -0.86 0.09
CA VAL A 521 32.75 0.38 0.68
C VAL A 521 33.21 1.59 -0.13
N GLU A 522 34.49 1.69 -0.41
CA GLU A 522 35.04 2.81 -1.22
C GLU A 522 34.45 2.80 -2.65
N SER A 523 34.33 1.63 -3.25
CA SER A 523 33.75 1.50 -4.58
C SER A 523 32.27 1.92 -4.64
N ARG A 524 31.45 1.54 -3.64
CA ARG A 524 29.99 1.74 -3.67
C ARG A 524 29.57 3.05 -3.02
N PHE A 525 30.23 3.42 -1.93
CA PHE A 525 29.82 4.50 -1.02
C PHE A 525 30.90 5.58 -0.83
N GLY A 526 32.03 5.48 -1.54
CA GLY A 526 33.14 6.44 -1.44
C GLY A 526 32.71 7.90 -1.51
N PRO A 527 31.90 8.31 -2.51
CA PRO A 527 31.47 9.72 -2.61
C PRO A 527 30.68 10.27 -1.42
N ILE A 528 29.80 9.47 -0.81
CA ILE A 528 29.05 9.92 0.37
C ILE A 528 29.94 9.94 1.62
N LEU A 529 30.83 8.97 1.78
CA LEU A 529 31.80 8.94 2.88
C LEU A 529 32.79 10.10 2.80
N GLU A 530 33.25 10.45 1.60
CA GLU A 530 34.05 11.65 1.36
C GLU A 530 33.28 12.92 1.71
N ALA A 531 32.01 13.03 1.28
CA ALA A 531 31.17 14.18 1.58
C ALA A 531 30.97 14.39 3.07
N PHE A 532 30.92 13.34 3.89
CA PHE A 532 30.81 13.46 5.35
C PHE A 532 32.04 14.14 6.00
N GLU A 533 33.19 14.13 5.34
CA GLU A 533 34.39 14.85 5.81
C GLU A 533 34.30 16.37 5.59
N TYR A 534 33.35 16.85 4.79
CA TYR A 534 33.16 18.26 4.48
C TYR A 534 32.00 18.91 5.28
N GLY A 535 31.68 18.37 6.46
CA GLY A 535 30.74 18.99 7.38
C GLY A 535 29.28 18.63 7.08
N ALA A 536 28.98 17.34 6.97
CA ALA A 536 27.61 16.85 6.87
C ALA A 536 26.80 17.25 8.13
N PRO A 537 25.62 17.90 7.96
CA PRO A 537 24.77 18.21 9.11
C PRO A 537 24.09 16.93 9.64
N PRO A 538 23.62 16.92 10.90
CA PRO A 538 22.62 15.95 11.32
C PRO A 538 21.40 16.04 10.40
N HIS A 539 20.88 14.93 9.91
CA HIS A 539 19.76 14.91 8.97
C HIS A 539 18.94 13.62 9.08
N GLY A 540 17.73 13.70 8.63
CA GLY A 540 16.80 12.58 8.60
C GLY A 540 15.70 12.78 7.57
N GLY A 541 14.97 11.73 7.29
CA GLY A 541 13.91 11.78 6.29
C GLY A 541 13.05 10.53 6.26
N ILE A 542 12.03 10.55 5.40
CA ILE A 542 11.08 9.47 5.25
C ILE A 542 10.69 9.31 3.77
N ALA A 543 10.33 8.10 3.37
CA ALA A 543 10.00 7.78 1.97
C ALA A 543 8.63 7.08 1.84
N PRO A 544 7.52 7.83 1.88
CA PRO A 544 6.18 7.29 1.68
C PRO A 544 5.93 6.73 0.27
N GLY A 545 5.36 5.52 0.20
CA GLY A 545 4.91 4.90 -1.04
C GLY A 545 3.58 5.50 -1.52
N ILE A 546 3.61 6.32 -2.58
CA ILE A 546 2.40 6.97 -3.13
C ILE A 546 1.39 5.95 -3.63
N ASP A 547 1.84 4.89 -4.31
CA ASP A 547 0.95 3.87 -4.87
C ASP A 547 0.16 3.16 -3.77
N ARG A 548 0.83 2.78 -2.68
CA ARG A 548 0.20 2.11 -1.54
C ARG A 548 -0.76 3.03 -0.79
N LEU A 549 -0.36 4.27 -0.56
CA LEU A 549 -1.22 5.29 0.05
C LEU A 549 -2.51 5.47 -0.75
N VAL A 550 -2.40 5.70 -2.06
CA VAL A 550 -3.58 5.92 -2.92
C VAL A 550 -4.45 4.67 -2.97
N ALA A 551 -3.88 3.46 -3.00
CA ALA A 551 -4.65 2.21 -2.95
C ALA A 551 -5.49 2.11 -1.66
N ILE A 552 -4.92 2.43 -0.49
CA ILE A 552 -5.65 2.45 0.79
C ILE A 552 -6.78 3.49 0.76
N LEU A 553 -6.51 4.71 0.28
CA LEU A 553 -7.51 5.77 0.20
C LEU A 553 -8.67 5.41 -0.74
N CYS A 554 -8.39 4.69 -1.83
CA CYS A 554 -9.40 4.18 -2.78
C CYS A 554 -10.12 2.91 -2.29
N GLY A 555 -9.65 2.27 -1.21
CA GLY A 555 -10.12 0.94 -0.80
C GLY A 555 -9.78 -0.15 -1.82
N SER A 556 -8.72 0.02 -2.62
CA SER A 556 -8.31 -0.95 -3.63
C SER A 556 -7.43 -2.06 -3.04
N PRO A 557 -7.68 -3.33 -3.37
CA PRO A 557 -6.86 -4.45 -2.89
C PRO A 557 -5.50 -4.54 -3.57
N SER A 558 -5.26 -3.76 -4.63
CA SER A 558 -4.03 -3.81 -5.41
C SER A 558 -3.57 -2.43 -5.86
N ILE A 559 -2.26 -2.16 -5.76
CA ILE A 559 -1.68 -0.93 -6.30
C ILE A 559 -1.78 -0.84 -7.83
N ARG A 560 -2.03 -1.94 -8.55
CA ARG A 560 -2.26 -1.93 -10.00
C ARG A 560 -3.50 -1.13 -10.41
N ASP A 561 -4.46 -0.96 -9.53
CA ASP A 561 -5.66 -0.17 -9.79
C ASP A 561 -5.44 1.35 -9.65
N VAL A 562 -4.32 1.76 -9.08
CA VAL A 562 -3.96 3.17 -8.89
C VAL A 562 -2.73 3.62 -9.70
N ILE A 563 -2.20 2.72 -10.53
CA ILE A 563 -1.12 2.96 -11.49
C ILE A 563 -1.71 2.90 -12.89
N ALA A 564 -1.43 3.90 -13.74
CA ALA A 564 -2.02 3.97 -15.08
C ALA A 564 -1.67 2.74 -15.94
N PHE A 565 -0.40 2.35 -15.98
CA PHE A 565 0.11 1.23 -16.79
C PHE A 565 1.00 0.33 -15.92
N PRO A 566 0.41 -0.51 -15.05
CA PRO A 566 1.17 -1.42 -14.19
C PRO A 566 1.59 -2.68 -14.95
N LYS A 567 2.56 -3.40 -14.39
CA LYS A 567 2.90 -4.77 -14.83
C LYS A 567 1.97 -5.79 -14.15
N THR A 568 1.80 -6.97 -14.78
CA THR A 568 1.17 -8.14 -14.14
C THR A 568 1.96 -8.62 -12.94
N GLN A 569 1.42 -9.58 -12.19
CA GLN A 569 2.14 -10.24 -11.09
C GLN A 569 3.39 -11.00 -11.58
N SER A 570 3.46 -11.37 -12.86
CA SER A 570 4.64 -11.99 -13.49
C SER A 570 5.64 -10.97 -14.05
N GLY A 571 5.44 -9.66 -13.82
CA GLY A 571 6.33 -8.60 -14.30
C GLY A 571 6.18 -8.25 -15.77
N THR A 572 5.08 -8.68 -16.42
CA THR A 572 4.84 -8.46 -17.84
C THR A 572 3.90 -7.28 -18.08
N ASP A 573 4.21 -6.43 -19.04
CA ASP A 573 3.32 -5.42 -19.59
C ASP A 573 2.52 -6.06 -20.75
N LEU A 574 1.23 -6.29 -20.56
CA LEU A 574 0.39 -6.94 -21.56
C LEU A 574 -0.05 -6.01 -22.69
N LEU A 575 0.04 -4.70 -22.51
CA LEU A 575 -0.32 -3.73 -23.55
C LEU A 575 0.81 -3.53 -24.55
N PHE A 576 2.04 -3.41 -24.08
CA PHE A 576 3.24 -3.19 -24.91
C PHE A 576 4.07 -4.48 -25.10
N GLU A 577 3.63 -5.60 -24.55
CA GLU A 577 4.29 -6.91 -24.63
C GLU A 577 5.74 -6.89 -24.10
N ALA A 578 6.00 -6.06 -23.05
CA ALA A 578 7.33 -5.98 -22.43
C ALA A 578 7.42 -6.92 -21.19
N PRO A 579 8.61 -7.53 -20.94
CA PRO A 579 9.84 -7.47 -21.71
C PRO A 579 9.78 -8.25 -23.03
N THR A 580 10.52 -7.81 -24.04
CA THR A 580 10.57 -8.43 -25.36
C THR A 580 12.01 -8.69 -25.77
N PRO A 581 12.28 -9.62 -26.70
CA PRO A 581 13.60 -9.84 -27.26
C PRO A 581 14.15 -8.56 -27.90
N VAL A 582 15.45 -8.35 -27.75
CA VAL A 582 16.16 -7.20 -28.31
C VAL A 582 16.74 -7.56 -29.69
N ASP A 583 16.75 -6.60 -30.61
CA ASP A 583 17.40 -6.77 -31.94
C ASP A 583 18.88 -7.15 -31.74
N PRO A 584 19.37 -8.22 -32.37
CA PRO A 584 20.76 -8.63 -32.27
C PRO A 584 21.79 -7.54 -32.57
N LYS A 585 21.47 -6.61 -33.49
CA LYS A 585 22.33 -5.45 -33.80
C LYS A 585 22.50 -4.51 -32.61
N GLN A 586 21.45 -4.31 -31.81
CA GLN A 586 21.55 -3.50 -30.62
C GLN A 586 22.45 -4.16 -29.55
N LEU A 587 22.39 -5.49 -29.43
CA LEU A 587 23.31 -6.22 -28.55
C LEU A 587 24.75 -6.13 -29.03
N GLU A 588 24.99 -6.23 -30.36
CA GLU A 588 26.31 -6.08 -30.95
C GLU A 588 26.87 -4.66 -30.71
N GLU A 589 26.07 -3.61 -30.90
CA GLU A 589 26.45 -2.22 -30.62
C GLU A 589 26.81 -1.99 -29.15
N LEU A 590 26.18 -2.74 -28.23
CA LEU A 590 26.47 -2.71 -26.80
C LEU A 590 27.60 -3.65 -26.39
N SER A 591 28.15 -4.43 -27.32
CA SER A 591 29.14 -5.49 -27.05
C SER A 591 28.63 -6.55 -26.07
N LEU A 592 27.33 -6.88 -26.14
CA LEU A 592 26.66 -7.86 -25.28
C LEU A 592 26.31 -9.13 -26.04
N ARG A 593 26.28 -10.23 -25.33
CA ARG A 593 25.79 -11.53 -25.83
C ARG A 593 24.87 -12.17 -24.79
N ILE A 594 23.73 -12.68 -25.24
CA ILE A 594 22.88 -13.52 -24.43
C ILE A 594 23.49 -14.92 -24.39
N THR A 595 23.76 -15.44 -23.21
CA THR A 595 24.17 -16.84 -22.97
C THR A 595 22.98 -17.63 -22.46
N GLU A 596 22.87 -18.90 -22.86
CA GLU A 596 21.84 -19.79 -22.29
C GLU A 596 22.10 -19.92 -20.78
N LYS A 597 21.02 -19.95 -19.98
CA LYS A 597 21.15 -20.30 -18.57
C LYS A 597 21.77 -21.68 -18.47
N PRO A 598 22.76 -21.91 -17.62
CA PRO A 598 23.14 -23.28 -17.26
C PRO A 598 21.91 -23.96 -16.63
N ASP A 599 21.63 -25.18 -17.09
CA ASP A 599 20.54 -26.03 -16.60
C ASP A 599 20.61 -26.28 -15.08
#